data_af8839220cf79e3841dbeb0cd24c9377
#
_entry.id   af8839220cf79e3841dbeb0cd24c9377
#
_cell.length_a   1.000
_cell.length_b   1.000
_cell.length_c   1.000
_cell.angle_alpha   90.00
_cell.angle_beta   90.00
_cell.angle_gamma   90.00
#
_symmetry.space_group_name_H-M   'P 1'
#
loop_
_entity.id
_entity.type
_entity.pdbx_description
1 polymer ?
#
loop_
_entity_poly.entity_id
_entity_poly.type
_entity_poly.pdbx_seq_one_letter_code
_entity_poly.pdbx_strand_id
1 'polypeptide(L)'
;MYRDALKNHLNVGDIVVYGDQQTDTHLGYIMKFCPTKVKIRSLIRNRQFDSETNNDPIQVYESGTCLRYAKQLVKVTIPNLEIVPREGD
;
A
#
# COMPACT_ATOMS: atom_id res chain seq x y z
N MET A 1 -6.30 -18.60 -2.33
CA MET A 1 -6.50 -17.49 -1.39
C MET A 1 -5.16 -17.04 -0.86
N TYR A 2 -4.86 -15.76 -0.93
CA TYR A 2 -3.56 -15.23 -0.54
C TYR A 2 -3.58 -14.77 0.92
N ARG A 3 -2.46 -14.98 1.60
CA ARG A 3 -2.23 -14.48 2.95
C ARG A 3 -0.91 -13.71 2.99
N ASP A 4 -0.85 -12.69 3.85
CA ASP A 4 0.36 -11.90 4.04
C ASP A 4 1.42 -12.64 4.87
N ALA A 5 2.53 -11.94 5.18
CA ALA A 5 3.61 -12.53 5.96
C ALA A 5 3.18 -12.97 7.37
N LEU A 6 2.14 -12.35 7.92
CA LEU A 6 1.58 -12.67 9.23
C LEU A 6 0.35 -13.57 9.13
N LYS A 7 0.10 -14.15 7.96
CA LYS A 7 -1.01 -15.07 7.66
C LYS A 7 -2.40 -14.44 7.74
N ASN A 8 -2.49 -13.12 7.62
CA ASN A 8 -3.78 -12.44 7.47
C ASN A 8 -4.29 -12.63 6.05
N HIS A 9 -5.61 -12.83 5.90
CA HIS A 9 -6.21 -12.89 4.58
C HIS A 9 -6.10 -11.55 3.87
N LEU A 10 -5.80 -11.59 2.58
CA LEU A 10 -5.67 -10.40 1.75
C LEU A 10 -6.87 -10.29 0.81
N ASN A 11 -7.38 -9.07 0.67
CA ASN A 11 -8.48 -8.73 -0.24
C ASN A 11 -8.09 -7.55 -1.11
N VAL A 12 -8.72 -7.44 -2.28
CA VAL A 12 -8.54 -6.27 -3.14
C VAL A 12 -8.92 -5.02 -2.35
N GLY A 13 -8.08 -3.99 -2.43
CA GLY A 13 -8.27 -2.75 -1.68
C GLY A 13 -7.57 -2.70 -0.34
N ASP A 14 -7.06 -3.82 0.16
CA ASP A 14 -6.33 -3.82 1.43
C ASP A 14 -5.04 -3.01 1.33
N ILE A 15 -4.75 -2.25 2.38
CA ILE A 15 -3.50 -1.51 2.50
C ILE A 15 -2.43 -2.44 3.02
N VAL A 16 -1.29 -2.46 2.35
CA VAL A 16 -0.18 -3.33 2.71
C VAL A 16 1.13 -2.55 2.74
N VAL A 17 2.05 -3.05 3.54
CA VAL A 17 3.43 -2.56 3.60
C VAL A 17 4.32 -3.64 3.03
N TYR A 18 5.29 -3.25 2.23
CA TYR A 18 6.26 -4.17 1.66
C TYR A 18 7.63 -3.51 1.56
N GLY A 19 8.67 -4.33 1.62
CA GLY A 19 10.05 -3.86 1.47
C GLY A 19 10.56 -4.05 0.06
N ASP A 20 11.61 -3.32 -0.30
CA ASP A 20 12.36 -3.55 -1.53
C ASP A 20 13.75 -4.09 -1.21
N GLN A 21 14.56 -4.28 -2.26
CA GLN A 21 15.91 -4.83 -2.10
C GLN A 21 16.88 -3.85 -1.47
N GLN A 22 16.49 -2.59 -1.35
CA GLN A 22 17.34 -1.54 -0.80
C GLN A 22 16.96 -1.16 0.62
N THR A 23 16.21 -2.00 1.30
CA THR A 23 15.76 -1.82 2.69
C THR A 23 14.72 -0.74 2.91
N ASP A 24 14.24 -0.10 1.86
CA ASP A 24 13.17 0.88 1.98
C ASP A 24 11.81 0.18 2.16
N THR A 25 10.97 0.77 2.98
CA THR A 25 9.63 0.28 3.22
C THR A 25 8.64 1.09 2.40
N HIS A 26 7.78 0.41 1.67
CA HIS A 26 6.78 1.03 0.80
C HIS A 26 5.38 0.71 1.27
N LEU A 27 4.47 1.64 0.98
CA LEU A 27 3.05 1.47 1.23
C LEU A 27 2.34 1.29 -0.11
N GLY A 28 1.28 0.49 -0.11
CA GLY A 28 0.47 0.30 -1.30
C GLY A 28 -0.87 -0.33 -0.98
N TYR A 29 -1.72 -0.48 -2.01
CA TYR A 29 -2.94 -1.25 -1.85
C TYR A 29 -3.06 -2.30 -2.94
N ILE A 30 -3.78 -3.36 -2.63
CA ILE A 30 -3.93 -4.51 -3.52
C ILE A 30 -4.92 -4.16 -4.63
N MET A 31 -4.47 -4.27 -5.89
CA MET A 31 -5.29 -4.02 -7.07
C MET A 31 -5.97 -5.29 -7.54
N LYS A 32 -5.21 -6.38 -7.64
CA LYS A 32 -5.75 -7.69 -8.02
C LYS A 32 -4.77 -8.79 -7.66
N PHE A 33 -5.28 -10.01 -7.66
CA PHE A 33 -4.46 -11.20 -7.45
C PHE A 33 -4.14 -11.82 -8.82
N CYS A 34 -2.85 -12.02 -9.05
CA CYS A 34 -2.35 -12.74 -10.23
C CYS A 34 -2.07 -14.20 -9.83
N PRO A 35 -1.81 -15.10 -10.79
CA PRO A 35 -1.65 -16.52 -10.45
C PRO A 35 -0.59 -16.83 -9.39
N THR A 36 0.52 -16.07 -9.36
CA THR A 36 1.61 -16.32 -8.41
C THR A 36 1.97 -15.12 -7.55
N LYS A 37 1.49 -13.92 -7.92
CA LYS A 37 1.86 -12.67 -7.26
C LYS A 37 0.64 -11.80 -7.07
N VAL A 38 0.82 -10.77 -6.24
CA VAL A 38 -0.21 -9.78 -5.98
C VAL A 38 0.20 -8.47 -6.67
N LYS A 39 -0.72 -7.90 -7.45
CA LYS A 39 -0.49 -6.60 -8.08
C LYS A 39 -0.87 -5.48 -7.13
N ILE A 40 0.07 -4.57 -6.91
CA ILE A 40 -0.05 -3.52 -5.90
C ILE A 40 0.15 -2.17 -6.57
N ARG A 41 -0.71 -1.21 -6.23
CA ARG A 41 -0.51 0.20 -6.57
C ARG A 41 0.29 0.85 -5.45
N SER A 42 1.48 1.34 -5.75
CA SER A 42 2.32 2.02 -4.77
C SER A 42 1.69 3.36 -4.37
N LEU A 43 1.85 3.71 -3.10
CA LEU A 43 1.35 4.96 -2.55
C LEU A 43 2.53 5.77 -2.02
N ILE A 44 2.57 7.06 -2.39
CA ILE A 44 3.63 7.98 -1.97
C ILE A 44 3.01 8.99 -1.00
N ARG A 45 3.63 9.12 0.18
CA ARG A 45 3.16 10.08 1.17
C ARG A 45 3.40 11.51 0.69
N ASN A 46 2.40 12.35 0.86
CA ASN A 46 2.49 13.77 0.54
C ASN A 46 3.15 14.52 1.69
N ARG A 47 4.43 14.83 1.55
CA ARG A 47 5.19 15.51 2.60
C ARG A 47 4.81 16.97 2.79
N GLN A 48 4.16 17.60 1.79
CA GLN A 48 3.77 19.00 1.91
C GLN A 48 2.66 19.22 2.93
N PHE A 49 1.94 18.16 3.27
CA PHE A 49 0.85 18.23 4.24
C PHE A 49 1.16 17.44 5.50
N ASP A 50 2.44 17.22 5.79
CA ASP A 50 2.84 16.65 7.06
C ASP A 50 2.49 17.64 8.17
N SER A 51 1.34 17.45 8.76
CA SER A 51 0.89 18.24 9.88
C SER A 51 1.34 17.56 11.17
N GLU A 52 1.79 18.36 12.11
CA GLU A 52 2.14 17.85 13.43
C GLU A 52 0.91 17.53 14.27
N THR A 53 -0.28 17.86 13.78
CA THR A 53 -1.51 17.55 14.49
C THR A 53 -1.97 16.14 14.15
N ASN A 54 -2.33 15.37 15.18
CA ASN A 54 -2.72 13.97 15.02
C ASN A 54 -4.10 13.78 14.43
N ASN A 55 -4.81 14.85 14.09
CA ASN A 55 -6.18 14.80 13.62
C ASN A 55 -6.33 14.97 12.11
N ASP A 56 -5.24 15.30 11.41
CA ASP A 56 -5.32 15.49 9.97
C ASP A 56 -5.24 14.16 9.24
N PRO A 57 -5.97 14.01 8.12
CA PRO A 57 -5.86 12.79 7.33
C PRO A 57 -4.45 12.67 6.75
N ILE A 58 -3.98 11.43 6.68
CA ILE A 58 -2.72 11.12 6.03
C ILE A 58 -3.01 11.02 4.54
N GLN A 59 -2.49 11.96 3.75
CA GLN A 59 -2.66 11.94 2.31
C GLN A 59 -1.54 11.19 1.63
N VAL A 60 -1.92 10.28 0.74
CA VAL A 60 -0.98 9.54 -0.09
C VAL A 60 -1.44 9.63 -1.54
N TYR A 61 -0.49 9.64 -2.45
CA TYR A 61 -0.76 9.70 -3.89
C TYR A 61 -0.51 8.34 -4.51
N GLU A 62 -1.38 7.96 -5.44
CA GLU A 62 -1.14 6.78 -6.24
C GLU A 62 0.08 6.99 -7.13
N SER A 63 0.94 5.99 -7.18
CA SER A 63 2.13 5.96 -8.01
C SER A 63 2.08 4.77 -8.96
N GLY A 64 3.22 4.22 -9.34
CA GLY A 64 3.29 3.07 -10.23
C GLY A 64 2.76 1.79 -9.62
N THR A 65 2.74 0.74 -10.41
CA THR A 65 2.32 -0.58 -9.95
C THR A 65 3.53 -1.51 -9.84
N CYS A 66 3.41 -2.51 -8.99
CA CYS A 66 4.43 -3.54 -8.86
C CYS A 66 3.78 -4.87 -8.53
N LEU A 67 4.58 -5.94 -8.66
CA LEU A 67 4.16 -7.29 -8.32
C LEU A 67 5.02 -7.78 -7.17
N ARG A 68 4.37 -8.38 -6.16
CA ARG A 68 5.04 -8.95 -5.00
C ARG A 68 4.37 -10.26 -4.61
N TYR A 69 5.12 -11.17 -4.04
CA TYR A 69 4.55 -12.37 -3.44
C TYR A 69 3.76 -11.99 -2.18
N ALA A 70 2.64 -12.65 -1.95
CA ALA A 70 1.80 -12.35 -0.79
C ALA A 70 2.59 -12.44 0.52
N LYS A 71 3.50 -13.39 0.63
CA LYS A 71 4.33 -13.56 1.83
C LYS A 71 5.30 -12.41 2.11
N GLN A 72 5.47 -11.50 1.13
CA GLN A 72 6.32 -10.32 1.29
C GLN A 72 5.53 -9.11 1.80
N LEU A 73 4.23 -9.25 1.94
CA LEU A 73 3.33 -8.16 2.30
C LEU A 73 2.93 -8.26 3.77
N VAL A 74 2.66 -7.12 4.38
CA VAL A 74 2.04 -7.07 5.72
C VAL A 74 0.82 -6.17 5.62
N LYS A 75 -0.35 -6.74 5.91
CA LYS A 75 -1.60 -5.98 5.92
C LYS A 75 -1.61 -5.03 7.10
N VAL A 76 -1.93 -3.77 6.85
CA VAL A 76 -1.99 -2.75 7.90
C VAL A 76 -3.31 -2.01 7.83
N THR A 77 -3.72 -1.47 8.98
CA THR A 77 -4.89 -0.60 9.06
C THR A 77 -4.39 0.78 9.43
N ILE A 78 -4.66 1.76 8.56
CA ILE A 78 -4.24 3.14 8.77
C ILE A 78 -5.50 3.99 8.87
N PRO A 79 -5.88 4.45 10.07
CA PRO A 79 -7.02 5.33 10.21
C PRO A 79 -6.75 6.68 9.54
N ASN A 80 -7.79 7.28 8.99
CA ASN A 80 -7.72 8.59 8.33
C ASN A 80 -6.79 8.62 7.10
N LEU A 81 -6.61 7.48 6.44
CA LEU A 81 -5.84 7.44 5.20
C LEU A 81 -6.70 7.96 4.05
N GLU A 82 -6.19 8.95 3.34
CA GLU A 82 -6.83 9.51 2.15
C GLU A 82 -5.95 9.22 0.94
N ILE A 83 -6.51 8.50 -0.03
CA ILE A 83 -5.79 8.15 -1.25
C ILE A 83 -6.21 9.11 -2.35
N VAL A 84 -5.24 9.85 -2.90
CA VAL A 84 -5.47 10.77 -4.01
C VAL A 84 -5.21 10.02 -5.31
N PRO A 85 -6.21 9.87 -6.19
CA PRO A 85 -6.03 9.17 -7.45
C PRO A 85 -4.98 9.87 -8.32
N ARG A 86 -4.28 9.07 -9.12
CA ARG A 86 -3.30 9.59 -10.06
C ARG A 86 -4.03 10.28 -11.22
N GLU A 87 -3.66 11.53 -11.49
CA GLU A 87 -4.24 12.26 -12.60
C GLU A 87 -3.69 11.76 -13.93
N GLY A 88 -4.55 11.75 -14.95
CA GLY A 88 -4.16 11.41 -16.30
C GLY A 88 -4.17 9.92 -16.63
N ASP A 89 -4.60 9.10 -15.72
CA ASP A 89 -4.73 7.65 -15.97
C ASP A 89 -6.13 7.27 -16.45
#